data_e8cc2a3842256bebf278c22b7b43cde4
#
_entry.id   e8cc2a3842256bebf278c22b7b43cde4
#
_cell.length_a   1.000
_cell.length_b   1.000
_cell.length_c   1.000
_cell.angle_alpha   90.00
_cell.angle_beta   90.00
_cell.angle_gamma   90.00
#
_symmetry.space_group_name_H-M   'P 1'
#
loop_
_entity.id
_entity.type
_entity.pdbx_description
1 polymer ?
#
loop_
_entity_poly.entity_id
_entity_poly.type
_entity_poly.pdbx_seq_one_letter_code
_entity_poly.pdbx_strand_id
1 'polypeptide(L)'
;KERIIEYIGDSYTCGYGTESSNKERFKPETENQNLTYACAMARYFDADQIVVAHSGMGISRNYNGNVKGYFMPDRYLQTYDLVKDVKWDAKSFPLKPGITVIYLGTNDFSTGMQPAERLFVKNYITLLKEIKDNYGEDYPILCVAPKNDLLMFDYIRKALDSCGLKNVHIMALTKSVHNNDSDMGADGHPNYAGHLKKAHAMIPYVSTITGWELTGNEVK
;
A
#
# COMPACT_ATOMS: atom_id res chain seq x y z
N LYS A 1 -10.86 -10.25 -15.51
CA LYS A 1 -12.02 -9.79 -14.71
C LYS A 1 -12.33 -8.34 -15.05
N GLU A 2 -13.56 -7.91 -14.82
CA GLU A 2 -13.99 -6.53 -15.11
C GLU A 2 -13.43 -5.53 -14.06
N ARG A 3 -13.14 -6.02 -12.85
CA ARG A 3 -12.61 -5.21 -11.74
C ARG A 3 -11.12 -5.47 -11.58
N ILE A 4 -10.37 -4.40 -11.38
CA ILE A 4 -8.95 -4.45 -11.10
C ILE A 4 -8.66 -3.47 -9.96
N ILE A 5 -7.85 -3.88 -8.99
CA ILE A 5 -7.33 -3.01 -7.93
C ILE A 5 -5.82 -2.88 -8.12
N GLU A 6 -5.33 -1.65 -8.16
CA GLU A 6 -3.89 -1.39 -8.09
C GLU A 6 -3.47 -1.21 -6.64
N TYR A 7 -2.38 -1.87 -6.24
CA TYR A 7 -1.79 -1.74 -4.91
C TYR A 7 -0.37 -1.21 -5.02
N ILE A 8 -0.09 -0.13 -4.30
CA ILE A 8 1.26 0.44 -4.17
C ILE A 8 1.68 0.31 -2.71
N GLY A 9 2.77 -0.42 -2.45
CA GLY A 9 3.14 -0.71 -1.07
C GLY A 9 4.58 -1.12 -0.83
N ASP A 10 4.81 -1.58 0.38
CA ASP A 10 6.11 -2.03 0.87
C ASP A 10 6.09 -3.52 1.24
N SER A 11 6.86 -3.93 2.24
CA SER A 11 6.95 -5.31 2.71
C SER A 11 5.59 -5.93 3.10
N TYR A 12 4.65 -5.12 3.60
CA TYR A 12 3.30 -5.60 3.89
C TYR A 12 2.55 -6.03 2.63
N THR A 13 2.81 -5.39 1.51
CA THR A 13 2.19 -5.72 0.22
C THR A 13 2.95 -6.83 -0.50
N CYS A 14 4.27 -6.95 -0.29
CA CYS A 14 5.06 -8.08 -0.77
C CYS A 14 4.68 -9.41 -0.09
N GLY A 15 4.18 -9.36 1.13
CA GLY A 15 3.87 -10.57 1.93
C GLY A 15 5.03 -11.06 2.77
N TYR A 16 5.87 -10.14 3.24
CA TYR A 16 7.03 -10.43 4.10
C TYR A 16 6.62 -11.23 5.34
N GLY A 17 7.13 -12.46 5.44
CA GLY A 17 6.88 -13.33 6.59
C GLY A 17 5.44 -13.75 6.83
N THR A 18 4.59 -13.71 5.80
CA THR A 18 3.15 -14.03 5.89
C THR A 18 2.90 -15.47 6.37
N GLU A 19 3.78 -16.40 6.03
CA GLU A 19 3.70 -17.81 6.40
C GLU A 19 4.56 -18.17 7.61
N SER A 20 5.13 -17.17 8.30
CA SER A 20 5.91 -17.39 9.52
C SER A 20 5.10 -17.10 10.78
N SER A 21 5.65 -17.52 11.92
CA SER A 21 5.11 -17.27 13.25
C SER A 21 5.72 -16.01 13.86
N ASN A 22 5.07 -15.48 14.90
CA ASN A 22 5.60 -14.40 15.71
C ASN A 22 7.00 -14.78 16.29
N LYS A 23 7.89 -13.77 16.33
CA LYS A 23 9.30 -13.88 16.79
C LYS A 23 10.25 -14.64 15.86
N GLU A 24 9.78 -15.17 14.75
CA GLU A 24 10.67 -15.67 13.72
C GLU A 24 11.35 -14.55 12.95
N ARG A 25 12.51 -14.83 12.38
CA ARG A 25 13.18 -13.96 11.43
C ARG A 25 12.69 -14.24 10.02
N PHE A 26 12.77 -13.23 9.17
CA PHE A 26 12.44 -13.37 7.76
C PHE A 26 13.23 -14.51 7.09
N LYS A 27 12.52 -15.26 6.27
CA LYS A 27 13.05 -16.23 5.32
C LYS A 27 12.31 -16.07 4.00
N PRO A 28 12.97 -16.11 2.85
CA PRO A 28 12.32 -15.98 1.55
C PRO A 28 11.15 -16.96 1.34
N GLU A 29 11.28 -18.17 1.90
CA GLU A 29 10.28 -19.23 1.80
C GLU A 29 8.97 -18.91 2.53
N THR A 30 9.00 -17.92 3.42
CA THR A 30 7.81 -17.47 4.17
C THR A 30 7.19 -16.20 3.63
N GLU A 31 7.74 -15.63 2.55
CA GLU A 31 7.16 -14.50 1.85
C GLU A 31 6.11 -14.97 0.85
N ASN A 32 4.88 -14.54 1.02
CA ASN A 32 3.79 -14.95 0.15
C ASN A 32 2.80 -13.81 -0.11
N GLN A 33 2.93 -13.17 -1.26
CA GLN A 33 2.06 -12.07 -1.68
C GLN A 33 0.59 -12.51 -1.80
N ASN A 34 0.34 -13.76 -2.15
CA ASN A 34 -1.02 -14.31 -2.32
C ASN A 34 -1.83 -14.36 -1.01
N LEU A 35 -1.15 -14.33 0.13
CA LEU A 35 -1.75 -14.33 1.47
C LEU A 35 -1.84 -12.92 2.08
N THR A 36 -1.58 -11.88 1.30
CA THR A 36 -1.67 -10.49 1.78
C THR A 36 -3.10 -9.95 1.77
N TYR A 37 -3.28 -8.84 2.47
CA TYR A 37 -4.53 -8.06 2.45
C TYR A 37 -4.95 -7.70 1.02
N ALA A 38 -3.99 -7.45 0.13
CA ALA A 38 -4.24 -7.08 -1.25
C ALA A 38 -4.94 -8.20 -2.03
N CYS A 39 -4.40 -9.41 -1.96
CA CYS A 39 -5.03 -10.56 -2.59
C CYS A 39 -6.36 -10.96 -1.94
N ALA A 40 -6.46 -10.85 -0.61
CA ALA A 40 -7.72 -11.13 0.09
C ALA A 40 -8.85 -10.17 -0.37
N MET A 41 -8.55 -8.87 -0.50
CA MET A 41 -9.49 -7.88 -1.03
C MET A 41 -9.83 -8.13 -2.50
N ALA A 42 -8.83 -8.46 -3.33
CA ALA A 42 -9.05 -8.76 -4.73
C ALA A 42 -9.98 -9.98 -4.90
N ARG A 43 -9.75 -11.06 -4.14
CA ARG A 43 -10.65 -12.23 -4.12
C ARG A 43 -12.05 -11.87 -3.65
N TYR A 44 -12.17 -11.05 -2.59
CA TYR A 44 -13.47 -10.63 -2.06
C TYR A 44 -14.32 -9.92 -3.11
N PHE A 45 -13.75 -8.99 -3.87
CA PHE A 45 -14.45 -8.21 -4.91
C PHE A 45 -14.50 -8.90 -6.28
N ASP A 46 -14.00 -10.13 -6.39
CA ASP A 46 -13.78 -10.81 -7.68
C ASP A 46 -13.01 -9.94 -8.67
N ALA A 47 -11.97 -9.28 -8.19
CA ALA A 47 -11.10 -8.39 -8.94
C ALA A 47 -9.78 -9.07 -9.29
N ASP A 48 -9.14 -8.61 -10.37
CA ASP A 48 -7.71 -8.81 -10.61
C ASP A 48 -6.90 -7.74 -9.88
N GLN A 49 -5.59 -7.88 -9.86
CA GLN A 49 -4.71 -6.94 -9.17
C GLN A 49 -3.50 -6.55 -10.00
N ILE A 50 -3.08 -5.31 -9.83
CA ILE A 50 -1.78 -4.78 -10.23
C ILE A 50 -1.04 -4.46 -8.94
N VAL A 51 0.18 -5.00 -8.77
CA VAL A 51 0.95 -4.80 -7.53
C VAL A 51 2.28 -4.15 -7.85
N VAL A 52 2.51 -3.00 -7.25
CA VAL A 52 3.78 -2.27 -7.27
C VAL A 52 4.27 -2.17 -5.83
N ALA A 53 5.16 -3.06 -5.42
CA ALA A 53 5.63 -3.11 -4.04
C ALA A 53 7.11 -3.45 -3.96
N HIS A 54 7.77 -2.94 -2.92
CA HIS A 54 9.16 -3.27 -2.62
C HIS A 54 9.41 -3.18 -1.12
N SER A 55 9.93 -4.27 -0.53
CA SER A 55 10.24 -4.33 0.89
C SER A 55 11.27 -3.28 1.31
N GLY A 56 11.00 -2.60 2.41
CA GLY A 56 11.88 -1.55 2.93
C GLY A 56 11.73 -0.19 2.26
N MET A 57 10.93 -0.05 1.22
CA MET A 57 10.79 1.21 0.49
C MET A 57 9.76 2.14 1.14
N GLY A 58 10.06 3.44 1.15
CA GLY A 58 9.17 4.50 1.64
C GLY A 58 8.87 5.55 0.58
N ILE A 59 8.24 6.62 1.02
CA ILE A 59 7.88 7.79 0.21
C ILE A 59 9.06 8.76 0.10
N SER A 60 9.81 8.94 1.18
CA SER A 60 10.92 9.90 1.26
C SER A 60 12.09 9.41 2.11
N ARG A 61 11.90 8.26 2.76
CA ARG A 61 12.89 7.63 3.61
C ARG A 61 12.65 6.13 3.61
N ASN A 62 13.64 5.36 3.18
CA ASN A 62 13.59 3.91 3.21
C ASN A 62 13.89 3.38 4.62
N TYR A 63 13.62 2.10 4.84
CA TYR A 63 13.90 1.43 6.11
C TYR A 63 15.34 1.69 6.58
N ASN A 64 15.49 1.79 7.89
CA ASN A 64 16.76 2.08 8.56
C ASN A 64 17.41 3.43 8.20
N GLY A 65 16.61 4.41 7.78
CA GLY A 65 17.04 5.80 7.66
C GLY A 65 17.73 6.17 6.35
N ASN A 66 17.65 5.35 5.33
CA ASN A 66 18.19 5.69 4.03
C ASN A 66 17.34 6.82 3.40
N VAL A 67 17.94 8.03 3.34
CA VAL A 67 17.36 9.25 2.75
C VAL A 67 18.02 9.60 1.42
N LYS A 68 18.98 8.80 0.97
CA LYS A 68 19.64 8.98 -0.32
C LYS A 68 19.06 7.96 -1.31
N GLY A 69 18.52 8.45 -2.39
CA GLY A 69 18.30 7.61 -3.51
C GLY A 69 16.85 7.47 -3.99
N TYR A 70 16.39 6.27 -4.02
CA TYR A 70 15.27 5.84 -4.82
C TYR A 70 14.10 5.47 -3.90
N PHE A 71 12.97 6.14 -4.08
CA PHE A 71 11.77 5.96 -3.27
C PHE A 71 10.60 5.48 -4.13
N MET A 72 9.49 5.13 -3.51
CA MET A 72 8.34 4.61 -4.25
C MET A 72 7.84 5.55 -5.37
N PRO A 73 7.80 6.88 -5.22
CA PRO A 73 7.43 7.76 -6.35
C PRO A 73 8.35 7.62 -7.57
N ASP A 74 9.65 7.38 -7.36
CA ASP A 74 10.58 7.15 -8.47
C ASP A 74 10.40 5.79 -9.13
N ARG A 75 9.89 4.83 -8.36
CA ARG A 75 9.75 3.43 -8.74
C ARG A 75 8.39 3.10 -9.37
N TYR A 76 7.36 3.86 -9.11
CA TYR A 76 5.96 3.50 -9.37
C TYR A 76 5.73 2.88 -10.76
N LEU A 77 6.28 3.45 -11.80
CA LEU A 77 6.14 2.93 -13.18
C LEU A 77 7.32 2.05 -13.64
N GLN A 78 8.24 1.69 -12.75
CA GLN A 78 9.39 0.88 -13.14
C GLN A 78 8.94 -0.57 -13.44
N THR A 79 9.28 -1.06 -14.64
CA THR A 79 8.86 -2.39 -15.09
C THR A 79 9.65 -3.51 -14.42
N TYR A 80 10.97 -3.31 -14.23
CA TYR A 80 11.86 -4.33 -13.67
C TYR A 80 12.55 -3.80 -12.42
N ASP A 81 12.75 -4.66 -11.44
CA ASP A 81 13.28 -4.27 -10.13
C ASP A 81 14.64 -3.57 -10.20
N LEU A 82 15.54 -4.06 -11.01
CA LEU A 82 16.93 -3.57 -11.12
C LEU A 82 17.17 -2.64 -12.33
N VAL A 83 16.18 -2.42 -13.20
CA VAL A 83 16.34 -1.64 -14.43
C VAL A 83 15.49 -0.38 -14.35
N LYS A 84 16.12 0.74 -13.94
CA LYS A 84 15.40 1.99 -13.65
C LYS A 84 14.84 2.72 -14.86
N ASP A 85 15.45 2.54 -16.02
CA ASP A 85 15.12 3.31 -17.22
C ASP A 85 13.97 2.69 -18.04
N VAL A 86 13.53 1.50 -17.67
CA VAL A 86 12.40 0.84 -18.35
C VAL A 86 11.12 1.10 -17.55
N LYS A 87 10.28 1.94 -18.10
CA LYS A 87 8.99 2.33 -17.51
C LYS A 87 7.84 1.58 -18.17
N TRP A 88 6.87 1.18 -17.37
CA TRP A 88 5.59 0.66 -17.83
C TRP A 88 4.70 1.83 -18.30
N ASP A 89 4.11 1.68 -19.47
CA ASP A 89 3.15 2.66 -19.99
C ASP A 89 1.73 2.31 -19.52
N ALA A 90 1.39 2.81 -18.35
CA ALA A 90 0.08 2.60 -17.75
C ALA A 90 -1.06 3.24 -18.58
N LYS A 91 -0.79 4.30 -19.34
CA LYS A 91 -1.79 4.99 -20.16
C LYS A 91 -2.26 4.14 -21.34
N SER A 92 -1.32 3.42 -21.95
CA SER A 92 -1.61 2.55 -23.11
C SER A 92 -2.09 1.15 -22.71
N PHE A 93 -2.02 0.80 -21.42
CA PHE A 93 -2.47 -0.51 -20.96
C PHE A 93 -4.00 -0.61 -21.10
N PRO A 94 -4.51 -1.65 -21.78
CA PRO A 94 -5.94 -1.72 -22.13
C PRO A 94 -6.87 -1.94 -20.94
N LEU A 95 -6.34 -2.49 -19.85
CA LEU A 95 -7.10 -2.76 -18.63
C LEU A 95 -6.73 -1.73 -17.56
N LYS A 96 -7.68 -0.88 -17.21
CA LYS A 96 -7.47 0.14 -16.18
C LYS A 96 -8.01 -0.35 -14.83
N PRO A 97 -7.26 -0.14 -13.74
CA PRO A 97 -7.79 -0.41 -12.41
C PRO A 97 -8.96 0.53 -12.08
N GLY A 98 -9.89 0.05 -11.24
CA GLY A 98 -11.00 0.85 -10.75
C GLY A 98 -10.64 1.71 -9.54
N ILE A 99 -9.53 1.40 -8.86
CA ILE A 99 -9.01 2.14 -7.71
C ILE A 99 -7.54 1.79 -7.49
N THR A 100 -6.76 2.77 -7.02
CA THR A 100 -5.42 2.53 -6.44
C THR A 100 -5.47 2.60 -4.92
N VAL A 101 -4.91 1.61 -4.24
CA VAL A 101 -4.71 1.58 -2.79
C VAL A 101 -3.23 1.78 -2.50
N ILE A 102 -2.88 2.88 -1.83
CA ILE A 102 -1.51 3.19 -1.41
C ILE A 102 -1.36 2.79 0.06
N TYR A 103 -0.47 1.83 0.34
CA TYR A 103 -0.16 1.37 1.69
C TYR A 103 1.33 1.60 1.98
N LEU A 104 1.68 2.84 2.33
CA LEU A 104 3.06 3.30 2.52
C LEU A 104 3.19 4.23 3.73
N GLY A 105 4.40 4.36 4.23
CA GLY A 105 4.77 5.22 5.35
C GLY A 105 5.49 4.48 6.48
N THR A 106 5.31 3.17 6.61
CA THR A 106 5.95 2.39 7.67
C THR A 106 7.47 2.56 7.68
N ASN A 107 8.10 2.53 6.52
CA ASN A 107 9.56 2.66 6.40
C ASN A 107 10.04 4.08 6.64
N ASP A 108 9.26 5.07 6.25
CA ASP A 108 9.57 6.49 6.53
C ASP A 108 9.68 6.77 8.03
N PHE A 109 8.82 6.15 8.83
CA PHE A 109 8.79 6.30 10.29
C PHE A 109 9.48 5.14 11.04
N SER A 110 10.29 4.35 10.35
CA SER A 110 11.02 3.24 10.95
C SER A 110 12.12 3.71 11.89
N THR A 111 12.57 2.82 12.79
CA THR A 111 13.72 3.03 13.68
C THR A 111 13.59 4.25 14.62
N GLY A 112 12.34 4.65 14.97
CA GLY A 112 12.08 5.76 15.88
C GLY A 112 12.38 7.16 15.33
N MET A 113 12.69 7.27 14.04
CA MET A 113 12.96 8.54 13.36
C MET A 113 11.76 8.99 12.53
N GLN A 114 11.69 10.29 12.28
CA GLN A 114 10.67 10.90 11.44
C GLN A 114 11.28 11.35 10.12
N PRO A 115 10.58 11.22 9.00
CA PRO A 115 10.99 11.85 7.75
C PRO A 115 10.82 13.38 7.86
N ALA A 116 11.56 14.14 7.03
CA ALA A 116 11.29 15.55 6.88
C ALA A 116 9.88 15.76 6.28
N GLU A 117 8.97 16.39 7.02
CA GLU A 117 7.57 16.58 6.63
C GLU A 117 7.44 17.13 5.20
N ARG A 118 8.16 18.22 4.90
CA ARG A 118 8.10 18.86 3.58
C ARG A 118 8.47 17.90 2.44
N LEU A 119 9.45 17.02 2.67
CA LEU A 119 9.88 16.07 1.65
C LEU A 119 8.86 14.93 1.50
N PHE A 120 8.36 14.40 2.62
CA PHE A 120 7.33 13.37 2.62
C PHE A 120 6.07 13.85 1.88
N VAL A 121 5.54 15.00 2.27
CA VAL A 121 4.35 15.61 1.66
C VAL A 121 4.56 15.84 0.16
N LYS A 122 5.68 16.45 -0.23
CA LYS A 122 6.02 16.68 -1.64
C LYS A 122 6.04 15.38 -2.45
N ASN A 123 6.73 14.37 -1.95
CA ASN A 123 6.88 13.09 -2.65
C ASN A 123 5.55 12.32 -2.72
N TYR A 124 4.74 12.39 -1.66
CA TYR A 124 3.40 11.80 -1.66
C TYR A 124 2.52 12.44 -2.73
N ILE A 125 2.52 13.78 -2.81
CA ILE A 125 1.79 14.53 -3.86
C ILE A 125 2.28 14.15 -5.26
N THR A 126 3.59 13.96 -5.43
CA THR A 126 4.16 13.52 -6.72
C THR A 126 3.57 12.18 -7.13
N LEU A 127 3.52 11.20 -6.24
CA LEU A 127 2.92 9.89 -6.51
C LEU A 127 1.43 10.01 -6.85
N LEU A 128 0.66 10.79 -6.09
CA LEU A 128 -0.76 11.00 -6.36
C LEU A 128 -1.00 11.60 -7.75
N LYS A 129 -0.22 12.60 -8.13
CA LYS A 129 -0.31 13.23 -9.45
C LYS A 129 0.03 12.26 -10.57
N GLU A 130 1.07 11.46 -10.41
CA GLU A 130 1.47 10.47 -11.41
C GLU A 130 0.38 9.40 -11.63
N ILE A 131 -0.29 8.95 -10.57
CA ILE A 131 -1.44 8.05 -10.67
C ILE A 131 -2.59 8.71 -11.44
N LYS A 132 -2.91 9.97 -11.12
CA LYS A 132 -3.95 10.73 -11.81
C LYS A 132 -3.62 10.98 -13.28
N ASP A 133 -2.37 11.25 -13.59
CA ASP A 133 -1.90 11.42 -14.97
C ASP A 133 -2.08 10.14 -15.80
N ASN A 134 -1.99 8.98 -15.18
CA ASN A 134 -2.18 7.70 -15.84
C ASN A 134 -3.64 7.32 -16.03
N TYR A 135 -4.50 7.57 -15.04
CA TYR A 135 -5.85 7.02 -15.01
C TYR A 135 -6.96 8.07 -15.13
N GLY A 136 -6.64 9.34 -14.95
CA GLY A 136 -7.59 10.46 -15.11
C GLY A 136 -7.85 11.23 -13.82
N GLU A 137 -8.38 12.45 -13.98
CA GLU A 137 -8.59 13.40 -12.86
C GLU A 137 -9.54 12.86 -11.79
N ASP A 138 -10.62 12.21 -12.20
CA ASP A 138 -11.64 11.68 -11.28
C ASP A 138 -11.34 10.26 -10.77
N TYR A 139 -10.22 9.67 -11.17
CA TYR A 139 -9.84 8.31 -10.76
C TYR A 139 -9.65 8.20 -9.24
N PRO A 140 -10.24 7.19 -8.57
CA PRO A 140 -10.21 7.08 -7.11
C PRO A 140 -8.88 6.55 -6.58
N ILE A 141 -8.41 7.16 -5.49
CA ILE A 141 -7.22 6.72 -4.75
C ILE A 141 -7.57 6.61 -3.26
N LEU A 142 -7.24 5.48 -2.64
CA LEU A 142 -7.31 5.28 -1.19
C LEU A 142 -5.91 5.26 -0.61
N CYS A 143 -5.59 6.25 0.22
CA CYS A 143 -4.35 6.34 0.97
C CYS A 143 -4.56 5.70 2.35
N VAL A 144 -3.77 4.68 2.67
CA VAL A 144 -3.86 3.96 3.94
C VAL A 144 -2.65 4.31 4.80
N ALA A 145 -2.88 4.92 5.97
CA ALA A 145 -1.87 5.05 7.00
C ALA A 145 -1.69 3.68 7.68
N PRO A 146 -0.51 3.05 7.56
CA PRO A 146 -0.31 1.65 7.97
C PRO A 146 -0.48 1.38 9.46
N LYS A 147 -0.29 2.40 10.28
CA LYS A 147 -0.41 2.35 11.75
C LYS A 147 -1.23 3.53 12.22
N ASN A 148 -1.85 3.39 13.38
CA ASN A 148 -2.44 4.53 14.09
C ASN A 148 -1.30 5.39 14.72
N ASP A 149 -0.44 5.89 13.87
CA ASP A 149 0.55 6.90 14.17
C ASP A 149 -0.03 8.25 13.73
N LEU A 150 -0.37 9.08 14.70
CA LEU A 150 -1.00 10.37 14.45
C LEU A 150 -0.15 11.25 13.52
N LEU A 151 1.17 11.18 13.64
CA LEU A 151 2.06 11.98 12.81
C LEU A 151 2.09 11.48 11.36
N MET A 152 2.17 10.18 11.16
CA MET A 152 2.11 9.59 9.80
C MET A 152 0.78 9.93 9.12
N PHE A 153 -0.33 9.76 9.84
CA PHE A 153 -1.65 10.14 9.35
C PHE A 153 -1.72 11.62 9.00
N ASP A 154 -1.20 12.50 9.87
CA ASP A 154 -1.17 13.94 9.65
C ASP A 154 -0.35 14.33 8.39
N TYR A 155 0.79 13.69 8.16
CA TYR A 155 1.60 13.95 6.96
C TYR A 155 0.89 13.52 5.67
N ILE A 156 0.22 12.36 5.68
CA ILE A 156 -0.58 11.90 4.54
C ILE A 156 -1.75 12.86 4.33
N ARG A 157 -2.48 13.22 5.39
CA ARG A 157 -3.59 14.18 5.33
C ARG A 157 -3.15 15.53 4.75
N LYS A 158 -2.00 16.07 5.20
CA LYS A 158 -1.43 17.30 4.65
C LYS A 158 -1.12 17.19 3.14
N ALA A 159 -0.67 16.02 2.69
CA ALA A 159 -0.47 15.79 1.27
C ALA A 159 -1.80 15.84 0.50
N LEU A 160 -2.86 15.22 1.03
CA LEU A 160 -4.17 15.24 0.41
C LEU A 160 -4.78 16.67 0.39
N ASP A 161 -4.72 17.37 1.52
CA ASP A 161 -5.24 18.74 1.65
C ASP A 161 -4.54 19.72 0.70
N SER A 162 -3.27 19.46 0.38
CA SER A 162 -2.43 20.36 -0.43
C SER A 162 -2.32 19.96 -1.90
N CYS A 163 -2.74 18.75 -2.28
CA CYS A 163 -2.51 18.25 -3.64
C CYS A 163 -3.42 18.88 -4.69
N GLY A 164 -4.58 19.41 -4.31
CA GLY A 164 -5.59 19.97 -5.21
C GLY A 164 -6.30 18.92 -6.08
N LEU A 165 -6.17 17.63 -5.77
CA LEU A 165 -6.73 16.51 -6.52
C LEU A 165 -8.09 16.09 -5.95
N LYS A 166 -9.01 15.69 -6.84
CA LYS A 166 -10.31 15.14 -6.45
C LYS A 166 -10.24 13.65 -6.21
N ASN A 167 -11.25 13.11 -5.52
CA ASN A 167 -11.44 11.68 -5.31
C ASN A 167 -10.19 10.96 -4.76
N VAL A 168 -9.55 11.60 -3.78
CA VAL A 168 -8.42 11.05 -3.01
C VAL A 168 -8.86 10.93 -1.56
N HIS A 169 -8.82 9.73 -1.02
CA HIS A 169 -9.35 9.36 0.29
C HIS A 169 -8.26 8.90 1.22
N ILE A 170 -8.47 9.04 2.53
CA ILE A 170 -7.54 8.58 3.56
C ILE A 170 -8.24 7.71 4.60
N MET A 171 -7.58 6.67 5.03
CA MET A 171 -7.93 5.91 6.22
C MET A 171 -6.68 5.55 7.04
N ALA A 172 -6.86 5.27 8.32
CA ALA A 172 -5.82 4.74 9.18
C ALA A 172 -6.19 3.36 9.71
N LEU A 173 -5.24 2.45 9.74
CA LEU A 173 -5.38 1.19 10.44
C LEU A 173 -5.00 1.37 11.90
N THR A 174 -5.86 0.93 12.82
CA THR A 174 -5.58 1.00 14.25
C THR A 174 -4.60 -0.10 14.69
N LYS A 175 -3.95 0.09 15.82
CA LYS A 175 -3.07 -0.93 16.41
C LYS A 175 -3.77 -2.27 16.66
N SER A 176 -5.07 -2.24 16.90
CA SER A 176 -5.86 -3.45 17.17
C SER A 176 -6.12 -4.31 15.93
N VAL A 177 -5.78 -3.85 14.74
CA VAL A 177 -6.03 -4.63 13.52
C VAL A 177 -5.13 -5.86 13.45
N HIS A 178 -3.89 -5.79 13.91
CA HIS A 178 -2.96 -6.92 13.90
C HIS A 178 -1.91 -6.77 15.02
N ASN A 179 -2.31 -6.89 16.25
CA ASN A 179 -1.44 -6.70 17.42
C ASN A 179 -1.37 -7.91 18.35
N ASN A 180 -2.14 -8.96 18.10
CA ASN A 180 -2.05 -10.19 18.85
C ASN A 180 -0.89 -11.06 18.33
N ASP A 181 -0.29 -11.86 19.18
CA ASP A 181 0.77 -12.79 18.78
C ASP A 181 0.34 -13.72 17.65
N SER A 182 -0.92 -14.11 17.62
CA SER A 182 -1.53 -14.94 16.56
C SER A 182 -1.64 -14.24 15.20
N ASP A 183 -1.51 -12.91 15.15
CA ASP A 183 -1.62 -12.13 13.94
C ASP A 183 -0.26 -11.77 13.34
N MET A 184 0.82 -12.13 14.04
CA MET A 184 2.18 -11.71 13.72
C MET A 184 2.96 -12.83 13.05
N GLY A 185 3.71 -12.46 12.05
CA GLY A 185 4.71 -13.25 11.36
C GLY A 185 6.12 -12.74 11.63
N ALA A 186 7.02 -12.90 10.67
CA ALA A 186 8.43 -12.55 10.82
C ALA A 186 8.64 -11.04 11.11
N ASP A 187 9.59 -10.76 11.98
CA ASP A 187 10.11 -9.41 12.27
C ASP A 187 9.02 -8.35 12.51
N GLY A 188 7.90 -8.75 13.15
CA GLY A 188 6.80 -7.85 13.47
C GLY A 188 5.88 -7.49 12.30
N HIS A 189 5.98 -8.20 11.19
CA HIS A 189 5.01 -8.11 10.10
C HIS A 189 3.76 -8.95 10.39
N PRO A 190 2.63 -8.67 9.74
CA PRO A 190 1.46 -9.53 9.88
C PRO A 190 1.70 -10.89 9.20
N ASN A 191 1.21 -11.94 9.82
CA ASN A 191 1.01 -13.22 9.16
C ASN A 191 -0.32 -13.21 8.38
N TYR A 192 -0.73 -14.36 7.82
CA TYR A 192 -1.98 -14.44 7.06
C TYR A 192 -3.20 -13.94 7.86
N ALA A 193 -3.34 -14.33 9.14
CA ALA A 193 -4.45 -13.86 9.99
C ALA A 193 -4.44 -12.33 10.16
N GLY A 194 -3.27 -11.74 10.37
CA GLY A 194 -3.10 -10.29 10.43
C GLY A 194 -3.48 -9.60 9.12
N HIS A 195 -3.12 -10.19 7.98
CA HIS A 195 -3.50 -9.68 6.67
C HIS A 195 -5.01 -9.74 6.42
N LEU A 196 -5.68 -10.80 6.83
CA LEU A 196 -7.15 -10.90 6.74
C LEU A 196 -7.85 -9.80 7.54
N LYS A 197 -7.38 -9.50 8.76
CA LYS A 197 -7.91 -8.38 9.55
C LYS A 197 -7.74 -7.04 8.86
N LYS A 198 -6.61 -6.81 8.19
CA LYS A 198 -6.39 -5.60 7.38
C LYS A 198 -7.35 -5.52 6.20
N ALA A 199 -7.54 -6.62 5.48
CA ALA A 199 -8.49 -6.69 4.38
C ALA A 199 -9.92 -6.37 4.86
N HIS A 200 -10.37 -6.98 5.96
CA HIS A 200 -11.67 -6.67 6.56
C HIS A 200 -11.84 -5.18 6.89
N ALA A 201 -10.81 -4.52 7.39
CA ALA A 201 -10.87 -3.09 7.72
C ALA A 201 -10.97 -2.20 6.47
N MET A 202 -10.36 -2.61 5.35
CA MET A 202 -10.28 -1.79 4.13
C MET A 202 -11.44 -2.04 3.15
N ILE A 203 -12.03 -3.21 3.13
CA ILE A 203 -13.13 -3.59 2.22
C ILE A 203 -14.27 -2.55 2.22
N PRO A 204 -14.82 -2.09 3.36
CA PRO A 204 -15.89 -1.09 3.35
C PRO A 204 -15.50 0.23 2.69
N TYR A 205 -14.24 0.66 2.84
CA TYR A 205 -13.75 1.88 2.20
C TYR A 205 -13.70 1.72 0.68
N VAL A 206 -13.13 0.62 0.19
CA VAL A 206 -13.09 0.33 -1.25
C VAL A 206 -14.48 0.26 -1.84
N SER A 207 -15.42 -0.44 -1.18
CA SER A 207 -16.82 -0.52 -1.58
C SER A 207 -17.46 0.88 -1.70
N THR A 208 -17.29 1.72 -0.69
CA THR A 208 -17.87 3.08 -0.67
C THR A 208 -17.29 3.96 -1.76
N ILE A 209 -15.98 3.90 -1.97
CA ILE A 209 -15.27 4.77 -2.93
C ILE A 209 -15.57 4.37 -4.38
N THR A 210 -15.62 3.07 -4.66
CA THR A 210 -15.80 2.55 -6.03
C THR A 210 -17.28 2.36 -6.40
N GLY A 211 -18.17 2.30 -5.42
CA GLY A 211 -19.55 1.85 -5.60
C GLY A 211 -19.67 0.33 -5.81
N TRP A 212 -18.62 -0.45 -5.60
CA TRP A 212 -18.70 -1.90 -5.70
C TRP A 212 -19.46 -2.47 -4.50
N GLU A 213 -20.49 -3.22 -4.77
CA GLU A 213 -21.30 -3.83 -3.71
C GLU A 213 -20.45 -4.77 -2.83
N LEU A 214 -20.78 -4.80 -1.54
CA LEU A 214 -20.25 -5.82 -0.65
C LEU A 214 -20.77 -7.18 -1.10
N THR A 215 -19.86 -8.10 -1.32
CA THR A 215 -20.20 -9.46 -1.75
C THR A 215 -20.50 -10.36 -0.54
N GLY A 216 -21.10 -11.49 -0.77
CA GLY A 216 -21.18 -12.57 0.22
C GLY A 216 -19.93 -13.46 0.27
N ASN A 217 -18.87 -13.10 -0.45
CA ASN A 217 -17.64 -13.86 -0.49
C ASN A 217 -16.92 -13.83 0.85
N GLU A 218 -16.27 -14.91 1.18
CA GLU A 218 -15.38 -14.99 2.33
C GLU A 218 -14.12 -14.15 2.09
N VAL A 219 -13.66 -13.46 3.12
CA VAL A 219 -12.36 -12.77 3.08
C VAL A 219 -11.26 -13.79 3.39
N LYS A 220 -10.55 -14.24 2.37
CA LYS A 220 -9.52 -15.28 2.46
C LYS A 220 -8.35 -15.06 1.51
#